data_50777d5ac4c99e83cc81e9b2d1f62e41
#
_entry.id   50777d5ac4c99e83cc81e9b2d1f62e41
#
_cell.length_a   1.000
_cell.length_b   1.000
_cell.length_c   1.000
_cell.angle_alpha   90.00
_cell.angle_beta   90.00
_cell.angle_gamma   90.00
#
_symmetry.space_group_name_H-M   'P 1'
#
loop_
_entity.id
_entity.type
_entity.pdbx_description
1 polymer ?
#
loop_
_entity_poly.entity_id
_entity_poly.type
_entity_poly.pdbx_seq_one_letter_code
_entity_poly.pdbx_strand_id
1 'polypeptide(L)'
;MKNKRTFLLHLLFVFYLAALTWIILFKMAVSFDTIDHGIRSLNLIPFKGAMITNGRINFSEMIDNILVFCPFGIYIGVLYRRWNLSEKVLSFFSVSLIYEVLQYVLAIGRSDITDVIMNTVGGIVGLLIYSLLNKICRN
;
A
#
# COMPACT_ATOMS: atom_id res chain seq x y z
N MET A 1 -23.70 21.41 4.48
CA MET A 1 -23.59 20.10 3.80
C MET A 1 -22.13 19.74 3.42
N LYS A 2 -21.28 20.65 2.95
CA LYS A 2 -19.84 20.37 2.60
C LYS A 2 -19.05 19.74 3.76
N ASN A 3 -19.20 20.25 4.99
CA ASN A 3 -18.46 19.75 6.16
C ASN A 3 -18.78 18.29 6.51
N LYS A 4 -20.06 17.87 6.41
CA LYS A 4 -20.47 16.49 6.70
C LYS A 4 -19.87 15.49 5.69
N ARG A 5 -19.87 15.85 4.40
CA ARG A 5 -19.28 14.99 3.35
C ARG A 5 -17.76 14.85 3.53
N THR A 6 -17.08 15.94 3.82
CA THR A 6 -15.63 15.93 4.06
C THR A 6 -15.29 15.12 5.31
N PHE A 7 -16.05 15.29 6.39
CA PHE A 7 -15.89 14.50 7.61
C PHE A 7 -16.07 12.99 7.34
N LEU A 8 -17.13 12.61 6.60
CA LEU A 8 -17.38 11.21 6.26
C LEU A 8 -16.23 10.62 5.42
N LEU A 9 -15.69 11.39 4.47
CA LEU A 9 -14.55 10.94 3.66
C LEU A 9 -13.29 10.69 4.53
N HIS A 10 -13.01 11.56 5.49
CA HIS A 10 -11.89 11.33 6.42
C HIS A 10 -12.14 10.12 7.31
N LEU A 11 -13.36 9.93 7.80
CA LEU A 11 -13.72 8.77 8.60
C LEU A 11 -13.53 7.47 7.81
N LEU A 12 -14.02 7.42 6.58
CA LEU A 12 -13.82 6.27 5.68
C LEU A 12 -12.34 6.02 5.38
N PHE A 13 -11.57 7.10 5.22
CA PHE A 13 -10.13 6.98 5.02
C PHE A 13 -9.41 6.39 6.24
N VAL A 14 -9.79 6.78 7.45
CA VAL A 14 -9.26 6.20 8.70
C VAL A 14 -9.61 4.71 8.81
N PHE A 15 -10.86 4.33 8.51
CA PHE A 15 -11.24 2.91 8.47
C PHE A 15 -10.46 2.13 7.43
N TYR A 16 -10.26 2.72 6.25
CA TYR A 16 -9.42 2.10 5.22
C TYR A 16 -7.98 1.91 5.70
N LEU A 17 -7.36 2.93 6.33
CA LEU A 17 -6.01 2.81 6.88
C LEU A 17 -5.91 1.73 7.96
N ALA A 18 -6.92 1.59 8.82
CA ALA A 18 -6.98 0.52 9.79
C ALA A 18 -7.07 -0.87 9.13
N ALA A 19 -7.91 -1.01 8.10
CA ALA A 19 -8.01 -2.24 7.32
C ALA A 19 -6.72 -2.55 6.55
N LEU A 20 -6.10 -1.52 5.95
CA LEU A 20 -4.81 -1.62 5.27
C LEU A 20 -3.72 -2.12 6.22
N THR A 21 -3.64 -1.52 7.40
CA THR A 21 -2.70 -1.94 8.46
C THR A 21 -2.91 -3.40 8.85
N TRP A 22 -4.17 -3.79 9.04
CA TRP A 22 -4.51 -5.17 9.36
C TRP A 22 -4.09 -6.14 8.25
N ILE A 23 -4.40 -5.81 6.99
CA ILE A 23 -4.07 -6.66 5.84
C ILE A 23 -2.56 -6.81 5.69
N ILE A 24 -1.81 -5.70 5.73
CA ILE A 24 -0.36 -5.74 5.51
C ILE A 24 0.35 -6.44 6.66
N LEU A 25 0.04 -6.10 7.90
CA LEU A 25 0.76 -6.62 9.06
C LEU A 25 0.38 -8.07 9.39
N PHE A 26 -0.88 -8.48 9.17
CA PHE A 26 -1.36 -9.76 9.67
C PHE A 26 -1.77 -10.76 8.58
N LYS A 27 -2.23 -10.32 7.42
CA LYS A 27 -2.68 -11.23 6.36
C LYS A 27 -1.63 -11.48 5.29
N MET A 28 -0.88 -10.45 4.89
CA MET A 28 0.12 -10.58 3.84
C MET A 28 1.50 -10.97 4.39
N ALA A 29 1.81 -10.56 5.63
CA ALA A 29 3.10 -10.84 6.26
C ALA A 29 3.20 -12.23 6.88
N VAL A 30 2.08 -12.89 7.13
CA VAL A 30 2.06 -14.10 7.96
C VAL A 30 1.71 -15.33 7.14
N SER A 31 2.72 -16.10 6.79
CA SER A 31 2.60 -17.57 6.87
C SER A 31 2.59 -17.90 8.36
N PHE A 32 1.57 -18.61 8.84
CA PHE A 32 1.40 -18.98 10.26
C PHE A 32 2.66 -19.61 10.88
N ASP A 33 3.51 -20.22 10.08
CA ASP A 33 4.81 -20.79 10.48
C ASP A 33 5.88 -19.73 10.87
N THR A 34 5.72 -18.46 10.45
CA THR A 34 6.71 -17.40 10.73
C THR A 34 6.46 -16.67 12.04
N ILE A 35 5.24 -16.68 12.57
CA ILE A 35 4.93 -16.05 13.88
C ILE A 35 5.65 -16.82 15.00
N ASP A 36 5.76 -18.13 14.87
CA ASP A 36 6.28 -19.01 15.94
C ASP A 36 7.80 -18.91 16.11
N HIS A 37 8.52 -18.37 15.12
CA HIS A 37 9.99 -18.35 15.11
C HIS A 37 10.62 -16.97 15.10
N GLY A 38 9.83 -15.87 15.08
CA GLY A 38 10.37 -14.50 15.13
C GLY A 38 11.38 -14.18 14.02
N ILE A 39 11.14 -14.70 12.81
CA ILE A 39 12.09 -14.59 11.70
C ILE A 39 12.10 -13.14 11.17
N ARG A 40 13.24 -12.47 11.32
CA ARG A 40 13.52 -11.20 10.68
C ARG A 40 14.24 -11.45 9.37
N SER A 41 13.60 -11.12 8.26
CA SER A 41 14.22 -11.16 6.94
C SER A 41 14.13 -9.79 6.29
N LEU A 42 15.22 -9.31 5.73
CA LEU A 42 15.30 -8.03 5.03
C LEU A 42 15.83 -8.26 3.62
N ASN A 43 15.05 -7.91 2.60
CA ASN A 43 15.45 -7.92 1.22
C ASN A 43 15.49 -6.50 0.66
N LEU A 44 16.69 -5.99 0.40
CA LEU A 44 16.90 -4.66 -0.18
C LEU A 44 17.18 -4.70 -1.69
N ILE A 45 17.17 -5.89 -2.31
CA ILE A 45 17.40 -6.01 -3.74
C ILE A 45 16.03 -6.14 -4.42
N PRO A 46 15.61 -5.13 -5.21
CA PRO A 46 14.32 -5.18 -5.90
C PRO A 46 14.18 -6.44 -6.74
N PHE A 47 12.99 -7.06 -6.66
CA PHE A 47 12.59 -8.24 -7.42
C PHE A 47 13.42 -9.51 -7.18
N LYS A 48 14.32 -9.52 -6.18
CA LYS A 48 15.10 -10.69 -5.80
C LYS A 48 14.41 -11.44 -4.66
N GLY A 49 14.02 -12.67 -4.90
CA GLY A 49 13.49 -13.60 -3.90
C GLY A 49 11.99 -13.52 -3.63
N ALA A 50 11.34 -12.35 -3.76
CA ALA A 50 9.90 -12.22 -3.64
C ALA A 50 9.13 -12.90 -4.79
N MET A 51 9.79 -13.10 -5.91
CA MET A 51 9.15 -13.55 -7.16
C MET A 51 9.36 -15.05 -7.47
N ILE A 52 10.14 -15.79 -6.69
CA ILE A 52 10.47 -17.18 -7.05
C ILE A 52 10.05 -18.11 -5.93
N THR A 53 8.83 -18.64 -6.05
CA THR A 53 8.38 -19.79 -5.26
C THR A 53 8.41 -21.03 -6.15
N ASN A 54 9.16 -22.06 -5.77
CA ASN A 54 9.34 -23.30 -6.54
C ASN A 54 9.84 -23.09 -7.99
N GLY A 55 10.73 -22.10 -8.21
CA GLY A 55 11.29 -21.82 -9.54
C GLY A 55 10.33 -21.11 -10.49
N ARG A 56 9.16 -20.63 -10.01
CA ARG A 56 8.19 -19.85 -10.78
C ARG A 56 8.05 -18.45 -10.21
N ILE A 57 7.91 -17.46 -11.10
CA ILE A 57 7.62 -16.08 -10.70
C ILE A 57 6.22 -16.01 -10.14
N ASN A 58 6.09 -15.59 -8.89
CA ASN A 58 4.80 -15.37 -8.23
C ASN A 58 4.41 -13.88 -8.34
N PHE A 59 3.62 -13.54 -9.35
CA PHE A 59 3.10 -12.19 -9.55
C PHE A 59 1.96 -11.85 -8.57
N SER A 60 1.42 -12.83 -7.84
CA SER A 60 0.25 -12.62 -6.97
C SER A 60 0.55 -11.57 -5.89
N GLU A 61 1.66 -11.70 -5.18
CA GLU A 61 2.05 -10.74 -4.12
C GLU A 61 2.18 -9.31 -4.66
N MET A 62 2.77 -9.17 -5.85
CA MET A 62 2.92 -7.85 -6.48
C MET A 62 1.56 -7.23 -6.85
N ILE A 63 0.64 -8.03 -7.40
CA ILE A 63 -0.70 -7.58 -7.75
C ILE A 63 -1.48 -7.21 -6.48
N ASP A 64 -1.38 -8.02 -5.44
CA ASP A 64 -2.04 -7.78 -4.17
C ASP A 64 -1.58 -6.46 -3.55
N ASN A 65 -0.29 -6.16 -3.55
CA ASN A 65 0.28 -4.90 -3.09
C ASN A 65 -0.26 -3.69 -3.89
N ILE A 66 -0.31 -3.81 -5.22
CA ILE A 66 -0.88 -2.77 -6.08
C ILE A 66 -2.36 -2.56 -5.75
N LEU A 67 -3.16 -3.64 -5.66
CA LEU A 67 -4.59 -3.57 -5.41
C LEU A 67 -4.92 -2.97 -4.04
N VAL A 68 -4.16 -3.34 -3.01
CA VAL A 68 -4.37 -2.87 -1.65
C VAL A 68 -4.06 -1.39 -1.50
N PHE A 69 -3.05 -0.85 -2.24
CA PHE A 69 -2.71 0.58 -2.22
C PHE A 69 -3.48 1.44 -3.23
N CYS A 70 -4.18 0.85 -4.19
CA CYS A 70 -4.97 1.60 -5.17
C CYS A 70 -6.03 2.51 -4.51
N PRO A 71 -6.83 2.08 -3.51
CA PRO A 71 -7.75 2.96 -2.80
C PRO A 71 -7.03 4.12 -2.10
N PHE A 72 -5.81 3.91 -1.58
CA PHE A 72 -5.01 4.98 -0.97
C PHE A 72 -4.76 6.12 -1.96
N GLY A 73 -4.37 5.79 -3.20
CA GLY A 73 -4.18 6.77 -4.27
C GLY A 73 -5.46 7.55 -4.60
N ILE A 74 -6.61 6.87 -4.65
CA ILE A 74 -7.93 7.49 -4.87
C ILE A 74 -8.24 8.47 -3.73
N TYR A 75 -8.09 8.07 -2.47
CA TYR A 75 -8.34 8.93 -1.30
C TYR A 75 -7.45 10.16 -1.28
N ILE A 76 -6.14 10.02 -1.53
CA ILE A 76 -5.21 11.14 -1.62
C ILE A 76 -5.61 12.09 -2.76
N GLY A 77 -6.04 11.57 -3.91
CA GLY A 77 -6.57 12.38 -5.02
C GLY A 77 -7.79 13.21 -4.63
N VAL A 78 -8.71 12.63 -3.85
CA VAL A 78 -9.96 13.29 -3.40
C VAL A 78 -9.69 14.31 -2.29
N LEU A 79 -8.96 13.92 -1.25
CA LEU A 79 -8.79 14.71 -0.03
C LEU A 79 -7.71 15.80 -0.17
N TYR A 80 -6.61 15.48 -0.86
CA TYR A 80 -5.43 16.35 -0.97
C TYR A 80 -5.23 16.85 -2.40
N ARG A 81 -6.25 17.49 -2.95
CA ARG A 81 -6.25 18.03 -4.34
C ARG A 81 -5.16 19.08 -4.58
N ARG A 82 -4.77 19.82 -3.53
CA ARG A 82 -3.77 20.88 -3.62
C ARG A 82 -2.33 20.37 -3.62
N TRP A 83 -2.11 19.15 -3.20
CA TRP A 83 -0.79 18.54 -3.24
C TRP A 83 -0.33 18.34 -4.67
N ASN A 84 0.93 18.63 -4.93
CA ASN A 84 1.56 18.30 -6.20
C ASN A 84 1.79 16.80 -6.34
N LEU A 85 2.20 16.36 -7.53
CA LEU A 85 2.39 14.93 -7.80
C LEU A 85 3.47 14.32 -6.91
N SER A 86 4.57 15.03 -6.69
CA SER A 86 5.69 14.55 -5.87
C SER A 86 5.27 14.33 -4.42
N GLU A 87 4.49 15.23 -3.83
CA GLU A 87 3.96 15.10 -2.46
C GLU A 87 3.05 13.87 -2.33
N LYS A 88 2.20 13.62 -3.33
CA LYS A 88 1.33 12.44 -3.36
C LYS A 88 2.13 11.15 -3.46
N VAL A 89 3.08 11.08 -4.39
CA VAL A 89 3.93 9.89 -4.56
C VAL A 89 4.78 9.66 -3.31
N LEU A 90 5.34 10.72 -2.72
CA LEU A 90 6.10 10.63 -1.49
C LEU A 90 5.24 10.10 -0.33
N SER A 91 3.95 10.46 -0.27
CA SER A 91 3.05 9.92 0.76
C SER A 91 2.84 8.41 0.59
N PHE A 92 2.69 7.90 -0.65
CA PHE A 92 2.56 6.46 -0.91
C PHE A 92 3.83 5.71 -0.52
N PHE A 93 4.99 6.22 -0.95
CA PHE A 93 6.28 5.65 -0.61
C PHE A 93 6.52 5.63 0.90
N SER A 94 6.28 6.75 1.60
CA SER A 94 6.53 6.87 3.04
C SER A 94 5.64 5.93 3.85
N VAL A 95 4.35 5.83 3.54
CA VAL A 95 3.43 4.92 4.24
C VAL A 95 3.84 3.48 4.00
N SER A 96 4.18 3.10 2.78
CA SER A 96 4.66 1.75 2.48
C SER A 96 5.95 1.42 3.20
N LEU A 97 6.92 2.35 3.21
CA LEU A 97 8.17 2.16 3.93
C LEU A 97 7.96 1.99 5.44
N ILE A 98 7.02 2.73 6.02
CA ILE A 98 6.65 2.58 7.44
C ILE A 98 6.13 1.15 7.71
N TYR A 99 5.30 0.58 6.84
CA TYR A 99 4.83 -0.79 7.01
C TYR A 99 5.97 -1.80 6.94
N GLU A 100 6.90 -1.67 6.00
CA GLU A 100 8.06 -2.55 5.89
C GLU A 100 8.95 -2.48 7.15
N VAL A 101 9.18 -1.27 7.67
CA VAL A 101 9.91 -1.06 8.91
C VAL A 101 9.19 -1.71 10.09
N LEU A 102 7.86 -1.56 10.18
CA LEU A 102 7.05 -2.18 11.22
C LEU A 102 7.09 -3.71 11.16
N GLN A 103 7.01 -4.31 9.97
CA GLN A 103 7.12 -5.76 9.78
C GLN A 103 8.48 -6.28 10.26
N TYR A 104 9.55 -5.57 9.92
CA TYR A 104 10.90 -5.93 10.37
C TYR A 104 11.07 -5.80 11.88
N VAL A 105 10.63 -4.68 12.47
CA VAL A 105 10.77 -4.40 13.93
C VAL A 105 9.94 -5.38 14.74
N LEU A 106 8.70 -5.64 14.32
CA LEU A 106 7.80 -6.56 15.01
C LEU A 106 8.11 -8.04 14.75
N ALA A 107 9.06 -8.34 13.85
CA ALA A 107 9.44 -9.70 13.46
C ALA A 107 8.23 -10.56 12.98
N ILE A 108 7.27 -9.93 12.28
CA ILE A 108 6.04 -10.57 11.81
C ILE A 108 6.04 -10.91 10.32
N GLY A 109 7.19 -10.82 9.67
CA GLY A 109 7.30 -11.16 8.26
C GLY A 109 8.63 -10.77 7.64
N ARG A 110 8.66 -10.83 6.30
CA ARG A 110 9.80 -10.42 5.49
C ARG A 110 9.58 -8.99 5.01
N SER A 111 10.50 -8.09 5.35
CA SER A 111 10.54 -6.74 4.80
C SER A 111 11.21 -6.77 3.43
N ASP A 112 10.53 -6.29 2.40
CA ASP A 112 10.98 -6.37 1.00
C ASP A 112 10.81 -5.01 0.30
N ILE A 113 11.91 -4.50 -0.25
CA ILE A 113 11.89 -3.26 -1.02
C ILE A 113 10.96 -3.35 -2.26
N THR A 114 10.73 -4.56 -2.77
CA THR A 114 9.78 -4.79 -3.87
C THR A 114 8.37 -4.40 -3.47
N ASP A 115 7.97 -4.68 -2.23
CA ASP A 115 6.65 -4.34 -1.71
C ASP A 115 6.48 -2.82 -1.60
N VAL A 116 7.54 -2.11 -1.18
CA VAL A 116 7.53 -0.63 -1.20
C VAL A 116 7.30 -0.09 -2.60
N ILE A 117 7.95 -0.67 -3.59
CA ILE A 117 7.80 -0.27 -5.00
C ILE A 117 6.37 -0.56 -5.49
N MET A 118 5.87 -1.78 -5.26
CA MET A 118 4.54 -2.18 -5.75
C MET A 118 3.41 -1.43 -5.06
N ASN A 119 3.49 -1.19 -3.78
CA ASN A 119 2.56 -0.36 -3.02
C ASN A 119 2.54 1.09 -3.56
N THR A 120 3.72 1.65 -3.84
CA THR A 120 3.82 2.99 -4.44
C THR A 120 3.20 3.03 -5.82
N VAL A 121 3.44 2.03 -6.67
CA VAL A 121 2.78 1.87 -7.97
C VAL A 121 1.27 1.77 -7.81
N GLY A 122 0.77 1.01 -6.84
CA GLY A 122 -0.65 0.92 -6.51
C GLY A 122 -1.26 2.28 -6.19
N GLY A 123 -0.60 3.09 -5.36
CA GLY A 123 -1.00 4.47 -5.08
C GLY A 123 -1.06 5.35 -6.32
N ILE A 124 -0.09 5.23 -7.23
CA ILE A 124 -0.06 5.96 -8.51
C ILE A 124 -1.23 5.51 -9.39
N VAL A 125 -1.49 4.21 -9.51
CA VAL A 125 -2.62 3.66 -10.27
C VAL A 125 -3.94 4.19 -9.72
N GLY A 126 -4.13 4.20 -8.41
CA GLY A 126 -5.31 4.78 -7.77
C GLY A 126 -5.49 6.27 -8.06
N LEU A 127 -4.39 7.03 -8.06
CA LEU A 127 -4.41 8.45 -8.41
C LEU A 127 -4.79 8.68 -9.88
N LEU A 128 -4.33 7.84 -10.80
CA LEU A 128 -4.70 7.87 -12.22
C LEU A 128 -6.18 7.56 -12.40
N ILE A 129 -6.72 6.54 -11.74
CA ILE A 129 -8.15 6.21 -11.74
C ILE A 129 -8.97 7.42 -11.27
N TYR A 130 -8.60 8.03 -10.14
CA TYR A 130 -9.26 9.24 -9.66
C TYR A 130 -9.23 10.36 -10.69
N SER A 131 -8.09 10.62 -11.33
CA SER A 131 -7.93 11.67 -12.33
C SER A 131 -8.83 11.46 -13.54
N LEU A 132 -8.92 10.22 -14.04
CA LEU A 132 -9.79 9.84 -15.15
C LEU A 132 -11.27 10.02 -14.79
N LEU A 133 -11.70 9.50 -13.64
CA LEU A 133 -13.08 9.65 -13.18
C LEU A 133 -13.45 11.12 -12.98
N ASN A 134 -12.56 11.92 -12.39
CA ASN A 134 -12.82 13.35 -12.19
C ASN A 134 -12.89 14.12 -13.51
N LYS A 135 -12.16 13.70 -14.56
CA LYS A 135 -12.25 14.28 -15.90
C LYS A 135 -13.61 13.95 -16.57
N ILE A 136 -14.06 12.69 -16.47
CA ILE A 136 -15.34 12.24 -17.05
C ILE A 136 -16.51 12.94 -16.36
N CYS A 137 -16.51 13.08 -15.04
CA CYS A 137 -17.60 13.72 -14.29
C CYS A 137 -17.64 15.25 -14.43
N ARG A 138 -16.64 15.88 -15.04
CA ARG A 138 -16.59 17.34 -15.25
C ARG A 138 -16.99 17.75 -16.67
N ASN A 139 -17.02 16.80 -17.61
CA ASN A 139 -17.56 16.97 -18.95
C ASN A 139 -19.07 16.67 -18.95
#